data_f762416404949b2c4edd2568a567860b
#
_entry.id   f762416404949b2c4edd2568a567860b
#
_cell.length_a   1.000
_cell.length_b   1.000
_cell.length_c   1.000
_cell.angle_alpha   90.00
_cell.angle_beta   90.00
_cell.angle_gamma   90.00
#
_symmetry.space_group_name_H-M   'P 1'
#
loop_
_entity.id
_entity.type
_entity.pdbx_description
1 polymer ?
#
loop_
_entity_poly.entity_id
_entity_poly.type
_entity_poly.pdbx_seq_one_letter_code
_entity_poly.pdbx_strand_id
1 'polypeptide(L)'
;KNSLWRNTVVIFTSDHGDGTGAHHWNQKSALYDEVTNIPLIVVLPGKKNAGKQLPQLINNGPDFFASICDWAGASTPQGTRGVSYRTIAENANSNAAHQPYVVTETMFDKGSGTLGWSLRTPDFKYVMYDKGRYREQLYDMRRDRGETRNLAVESAYAETLAQHRRILEEWMNNYNVKSSRADVPYVPRQK
;
A
#
# COMPACT_ATOMS: atom_id res chain seq x y z
N LYS A 1 -30.43 4.43 25.97
CA LYS A 1 -29.37 3.71 25.23
C LYS A 1 -29.69 3.79 23.73
N ASN A 2 -28.97 4.62 23.02
CA ASN A 2 -29.22 4.86 21.59
C ASN A 2 -28.80 3.64 20.79
N SER A 3 -29.72 3.08 20.01
CA SER A 3 -29.47 1.89 19.17
C SER A 3 -28.65 2.22 17.92
N LEU A 4 -27.56 2.99 18.08
CA LEU A 4 -26.74 3.51 16.97
C LEU A 4 -26.17 2.41 16.07
N TRP A 5 -25.88 1.24 16.62
CA TRP A 5 -25.38 0.08 15.86
C TRP A 5 -26.31 -0.40 14.75
N ARG A 6 -27.55 0.04 14.72
CA ARG A 6 -28.50 -0.31 13.66
C ARG A 6 -28.36 0.54 12.42
N ASN A 7 -27.73 1.69 12.54
CA ASN A 7 -27.64 2.69 11.46
C ASN A 7 -26.28 3.41 11.42
N THR A 8 -25.23 2.77 11.88
CA THR A 8 -23.91 3.38 11.90
C THR A 8 -22.88 2.41 11.36
N VAL A 9 -22.10 2.84 10.37
CA VAL A 9 -20.86 2.17 9.96
C VAL A 9 -19.76 2.68 10.88
N VAL A 10 -19.01 1.76 11.50
CA VAL A 10 -17.84 2.10 12.30
C VAL A 10 -16.60 1.61 11.60
N ILE A 11 -15.64 2.49 11.39
CA ILE A 11 -14.36 2.15 10.75
C ILE A 11 -13.26 2.42 11.75
N PHE A 12 -12.40 1.41 11.98
CA PHE A 12 -11.19 1.53 12.77
C PHE A 12 -10.00 1.34 11.83
N THR A 13 -9.11 2.30 11.78
CA THR A 13 -7.90 2.30 10.97
C THR A 13 -6.86 3.22 11.60
N SER A 14 -5.69 3.34 10.98
CA SER A 14 -4.64 4.31 11.30
C SER A 14 -4.25 5.06 10.03
N ASP A 15 -3.59 6.19 10.17
CA ASP A 15 -2.97 6.94 9.07
C ASP A 15 -1.69 6.25 8.56
N HIS A 16 -0.89 5.69 9.48
CA HIS A 16 0.30 4.88 9.23
C HIS A 16 0.57 3.98 10.43
N GLY A 17 1.50 3.05 10.28
CA GLY A 17 2.07 2.25 11.37
C GLY A 17 3.34 2.89 11.96
N ASP A 18 4.09 2.11 12.72
CA ASP A 18 5.36 2.51 13.33
C ASP A 18 6.35 1.34 13.27
N GLY A 19 7.62 1.64 12.97
CA GLY A 19 8.66 0.61 12.83
C GLY A 19 8.97 -0.17 14.11
N THR A 20 8.74 0.44 15.28
CA THR A 20 8.85 -0.20 16.61
C THR A 20 10.12 -1.03 16.84
N GLY A 21 11.21 -0.69 16.16
CA GLY A 21 12.50 -1.39 16.22
C GLY A 21 12.71 -2.46 15.15
N ALA A 22 11.68 -2.84 14.39
CA ALA A 22 11.85 -3.74 13.25
C ALA A 22 12.79 -3.10 12.22
N HIS A 23 13.61 -3.92 11.54
CA HIS A 23 14.63 -3.46 10.60
C HIS A 23 15.59 -2.37 11.18
N HIS A 24 15.77 -2.34 12.51
CA HIS A 24 16.48 -1.29 13.23
C HIS A 24 15.90 0.12 13.01
N TRP A 25 14.59 0.20 12.73
CA TRP A 25 13.88 1.42 12.44
C TRP A 25 12.79 1.73 13.46
N ASN A 26 12.70 3.00 13.87
CA ASN A 26 11.62 3.54 14.69
C ASN A 26 10.88 4.61 13.90
N GLN A 27 9.62 4.87 14.27
CA GLN A 27 8.75 5.86 13.66
C GLN A 27 8.27 5.45 12.25
N LYS A 28 7.70 6.43 11.54
CA LYS A 28 7.24 6.32 10.16
C LYS A 28 8.37 6.65 9.18
N SER A 29 8.07 6.80 7.94
CA SER A 29 8.91 7.13 6.79
C SER A 29 9.60 5.94 6.11
N ALA A 30 9.83 4.82 6.79
CA ALA A 30 10.21 3.59 6.10
C ALA A 30 9.04 2.99 5.32
N LEU A 31 9.34 2.16 4.33
CA LEU A 31 8.32 1.51 3.50
C LEU A 31 8.11 0.03 3.84
N TYR A 32 8.52 -0.40 5.03
CA TYR A 32 8.25 -1.73 5.56
C TYR A 32 6.80 -1.89 6.00
N ASP A 33 6.32 -3.12 6.05
CA ASP A 33 4.91 -3.41 6.38
C ASP A 33 4.50 -2.91 7.77
N GLU A 34 5.41 -2.85 8.73
CA GLU A 34 5.14 -2.27 10.06
C GLU A 34 4.66 -0.82 9.97
N VAL A 35 5.06 -0.10 8.92
CA VAL A 35 4.65 1.29 8.69
C VAL A 35 3.51 1.40 7.68
N THR A 36 3.48 0.54 6.66
CA THR A 36 2.58 0.70 5.51
C THR A 36 1.36 -0.20 5.53
N ASN A 37 1.40 -1.31 6.26
CA ASN A 37 0.30 -2.27 6.37
C ASN A 37 -0.48 -2.05 7.68
N ILE A 38 -1.43 -1.15 7.65
CA ILE A 38 -2.24 -0.74 8.80
C ILE A 38 -3.55 -1.53 8.88
N PRO A 39 -4.16 -1.63 10.07
CA PRO A 39 -5.46 -2.27 10.21
C PRO A 39 -6.56 -1.49 9.50
N LEU A 40 -7.49 -2.20 8.87
CA LEU A 40 -8.76 -1.67 8.41
C LEU A 40 -9.88 -2.60 8.88
N ILE A 41 -10.63 -2.14 9.87
CA ILE A 41 -11.77 -2.89 10.41
C ILE A 41 -13.05 -2.10 10.14
N VAL A 42 -14.01 -2.74 9.47
CA VAL A 42 -15.29 -2.13 9.13
C VAL A 42 -16.40 -2.89 9.82
N VAL A 43 -17.15 -2.21 10.66
CA VAL A 43 -18.34 -2.76 11.32
C VAL A 43 -19.57 -2.17 10.65
N LEU A 44 -20.32 -2.99 9.96
CA LEU A 44 -21.56 -2.60 9.28
C LEU A 44 -22.76 -2.59 10.24
N PRO A 45 -23.82 -1.83 9.92
CA PRO A 45 -25.07 -1.87 10.66
C PRO A 45 -25.56 -3.29 10.89
N GLY A 46 -26.02 -3.57 12.10
CA GLY A 46 -26.46 -4.91 12.49
C GLY A 46 -25.35 -5.97 12.56
N LYS A 47 -24.07 -5.57 12.52
CA LYS A 47 -22.90 -6.45 12.50
C LYS A 47 -22.89 -7.42 11.31
N LYS A 48 -23.47 -7.01 10.19
CA LYS A 48 -23.43 -7.81 8.95
C LYS A 48 -21.97 -8.13 8.61
N ASN A 49 -21.71 -9.38 8.22
CA ASN A 49 -20.40 -9.91 7.86
C ASN A 49 -19.33 -9.89 8.97
N ALA A 50 -19.73 -9.80 10.24
CA ALA A 50 -18.78 -9.82 11.36
C ALA A 50 -17.85 -11.05 11.29
N GLY A 51 -16.57 -10.85 11.60
CA GLY A 51 -15.53 -11.88 11.60
C GLY A 51 -15.01 -12.29 10.22
N LYS A 52 -15.46 -11.67 9.13
CA LYS A 52 -14.91 -11.92 7.80
C LYS A 52 -13.58 -11.19 7.63
N GLN A 53 -12.61 -11.88 7.03
CA GLN A 53 -11.34 -11.31 6.57
C GLN A 53 -11.32 -11.34 5.04
N LEU A 54 -10.90 -10.25 4.44
CA LEU A 54 -10.92 -10.07 3.00
C LEU A 54 -9.50 -9.75 2.51
N PRO A 55 -9.06 -10.33 1.38
CA PRO A 55 -7.67 -10.24 0.92
C PRO A 55 -7.36 -9.00 0.09
N GLN A 56 -8.38 -8.18 -0.21
CA GLN A 56 -8.21 -7.03 -1.08
C GLN A 56 -7.24 -6.01 -0.50
N LEU A 57 -6.39 -5.46 -1.35
CA LEU A 57 -5.54 -4.33 -1.03
C LEU A 57 -6.35 -3.04 -1.10
N ILE A 58 -6.37 -2.29 -0.01
CA ILE A 58 -7.10 -1.03 0.11
C ILE A 58 -6.08 0.10 0.31
N ASN A 59 -6.19 1.14 -0.47
CA ASN A 59 -5.39 2.34 -0.28
C ASN A 59 -6.02 3.25 0.77
N ASN A 60 -5.37 3.39 1.91
CA ASN A 60 -5.90 4.10 3.09
C ASN A 60 -6.34 5.54 2.79
N GLY A 61 -5.62 6.28 1.97
CA GLY A 61 -6.00 7.67 1.65
C GLY A 61 -7.20 7.75 0.71
N PRO A 62 -7.01 7.49 -0.59
CA PRO A 62 -8.03 7.74 -1.60
C PRO A 62 -9.23 6.80 -1.49
N ASP A 63 -9.04 5.51 -1.18
CA ASP A 63 -10.15 4.55 -1.09
C ASP A 63 -11.01 4.78 0.16
N PHE A 64 -10.37 5.18 1.27
CA PHE A 64 -11.07 5.55 2.49
C PHE A 64 -12.00 6.74 2.24
N PHE A 65 -11.50 7.79 1.59
CA PHE A 65 -12.30 8.95 1.25
C PHE A 65 -13.46 8.61 0.31
N ALA A 66 -13.20 7.85 -0.77
CA ALA A 66 -14.23 7.40 -1.70
C ALA A 66 -15.31 6.57 -1.00
N SER A 67 -14.92 5.71 -0.03
CA SER A 67 -15.85 4.87 0.71
C SER A 67 -16.74 5.66 1.66
N ILE A 68 -16.19 6.68 2.34
CA ILE A 68 -17.00 7.57 3.19
C ILE A 68 -18.02 8.32 2.35
N CYS A 69 -17.63 8.88 1.21
CA CYS A 69 -18.57 9.54 0.29
C CYS A 69 -19.69 8.60 -0.15
N ASP A 70 -19.36 7.38 -0.53
CA ASP A 70 -20.32 6.35 -0.97
C ASP A 70 -21.31 5.98 0.15
N TRP A 71 -20.86 5.74 1.38
CA TRP A 71 -21.76 5.48 2.50
C TRP A 71 -22.62 6.69 2.87
N ALA A 72 -22.11 7.90 2.68
CA ALA A 72 -22.85 9.14 2.91
C ALA A 72 -23.83 9.49 1.77
N GLY A 73 -23.81 8.76 0.66
CA GLY A 73 -24.59 9.10 -0.55
C GLY A 73 -24.10 10.37 -1.23
N ALA A 74 -22.86 10.77 -1.01
CA ALA A 74 -22.22 11.94 -1.59
C ALA A 74 -21.38 11.57 -2.82
N SER A 75 -21.32 12.45 -3.80
CA SER A 75 -20.40 12.29 -4.93
C SER A 75 -18.96 12.59 -4.49
N THR A 76 -18.02 11.81 -4.98
CA THR A 76 -16.60 12.15 -4.85
C THR A 76 -16.27 13.33 -5.77
N PRO A 77 -15.41 14.27 -5.33
CA PRO A 77 -14.94 15.34 -6.20
C PRO A 77 -14.29 14.84 -7.47
N GLN A 78 -14.39 15.61 -8.53
CA GLN A 78 -13.74 15.29 -9.81
C GLN A 78 -12.22 15.13 -9.61
N GLY A 79 -11.65 14.09 -10.18
CA GLY A 79 -10.21 13.77 -10.03
C GLY A 79 -9.88 12.89 -8.82
N THR A 80 -10.86 12.54 -7.98
CA THR A 80 -10.68 11.54 -6.93
C THR A 80 -10.38 10.18 -7.59
N ARG A 81 -9.29 9.54 -7.15
CA ARG A 81 -8.79 8.29 -7.74
C ARG A 81 -9.04 7.06 -6.88
N GLY A 82 -9.62 7.26 -5.70
CA GLY A 82 -9.98 6.17 -4.81
C GLY A 82 -11.16 5.36 -5.32
N VAL A 83 -11.15 4.08 -4.99
CA VAL A 83 -12.23 3.14 -5.27
C VAL A 83 -12.92 2.80 -3.95
N SER A 84 -14.24 2.98 -3.86
CA SER A 84 -14.98 2.61 -2.67
C SER A 84 -14.89 1.12 -2.39
N TYR A 85 -14.54 0.75 -1.15
CA TYR A 85 -14.58 -0.63 -0.68
C TYR A 85 -15.93 -1.01 -0.02
N ARG A 86 -16.94 -0.15 -0.11
CA ARG A 86 -18.27 -0.40 0.46
C ARG A 86 -18.86 -1.71 -0.06
N THR A 87 -18.86 -1.95 -1.36
CA THR A 87 -19.40 -3.17 -1.98
C THR A 87 -18.69 -4.42 -1.47
N ILE A 88 -17.36 -4.36 -1.29
CA ILE A 88 -16.57 -5.46 -0.74
C ILE A 88 -16.99 -5.73 0.71
N ALA A 89 -17.09 -4.69 1.52
CA ALA A 89 -17.48 -4.82 2.93
C ALA A 89 -18.91 -5.35 3.10
N GLU A 90 -19.87 -4.83 2.31
CA GLU A 90 -21.28 -5.22 2.41
C GLU A 90 -21.58 -6.62 1.91
N ASN A 91 -20.86 -7.12 0.91
CA ASN A 91 -21.06 -8.45 0.35
C ASN A 91 -20.12 -9.51 0.95
N ALA A 92 -19.04 -9.11 1.60
CA ALA A 92 -17.99 -9.98 2.14
C ALA A 92 -17.52 -11.03 1.12
N ASN A 93 -17.48 -10.65 -0.16
CA ASN A 93 -17.05 -11.53 -1.22
C ASN A 93 -15.54 -11.34 -1.46
N SER A 94 -14.75 -12.34 -1.09
CA SER A 94 -13.31 -12.33 -1.26
C SER A 94 -12.86 -12.29 -2.72
N ASN A 95 -13.74 -12.63 -3.66
CA ASN A 95 -13.45 -12.62 -5.10
C ASN A 95 -13.82 -11.28 -5.78
N ALA A 96 -14.38 -10.32 -5.03
CA ALA A 96 -14.68 -9.02 -5.60
C ALA A 96 -13.39 -8.35 -6.07
N ALA A 97 -13.37 -7.91 -7.32
CA ALA A 97 -12.24 -7.15 -7.83
C ALA A 97 -12.14 -5.80 -7.10
N HIS A 98 -10.92 -5.41 -6.80
CA HIS A 98 -10.58 -4.08 -6.31
C HIS A 98 -9.32 -3.61 -7.04
N GLN A 99 -8.46 -2.85 -6.40
CA GLN A 99 -7.22 -2.43 -7.03
C GLN A 99 -6.22 -3.60 -7.10
N PRO A 100 -5.53 -3.81 -8.24
CA PRO A 100 -4.54 -4.87 -8.39
C PRO A 100 -3.27 -4.62 -7.57
N TYR A 101 -3.05 -3.39 -7.16
CA TYR A 101 -1.91 -2.96 -6.35
C TYR A 101 -2.21 -1.67 -5.59
N VAL A 102 -1.37 -1.39 -4.60
CA VAL A 102 -1.36 -0.12 -3.85
C VAL A 102 0.04 0.47 -3.93
N VAL A 103 0.12 1.78 -4.12
CA VAL A 103 1.40 2.52 -4.04
C VAL A 103 1.40 3.42 -2.82
N THR A 104 2.49 3.38 -2.07
CA THR A 104 2.77 4.28 -0.95
C THR A 104 4.02 5.09 -1.28
N GLU A 105 3.96 6.40 -1.05
CA GLU A 105 5.08 7.32 -1.23
C GLU A 105 5.61 7.78 0.12
N THR A 106 6.90 8.00 0.19
CA THR A 106 7.54 8.60 1.36
C THR A 106 8.63 9.59 0.96
N MET A 107 8.86 10.56 1.82
CA MET A 107 10.08 11.37 1.83
C MET A 107 10.83 11.07 3.11
N PHE A 108 12.00 10.46 2.93
CA PHE A 108 12.85 9.95 4.01
C PHE A 108 13.65 11.08 4.59
N ASP A 109 13.43 11.72 5.55
CA ASP A 109 14.14 12.83 6.14
C ASP A 109 14.07 14.17 5.37
N LYS A 110 13.71 15.19 6.09
CA LYS A 110 13.70 16.57 5.59
C LYS A 110 15.08 17.06 5.14
N GLY A 111 16.17 16.44 5.61
CA GLY A 111 17.54 16.83 5.30
C GLY A 111 18.10 16.17 4.04
N SER A 112 17.87 14.87 3.82
CA SER A 112 18.37 14.15 2.64
C SER A 112 17.47 14.32 1.41
N GLY A 113 16.19 14.58 1.64
CA GLY A 113 15.19 14.66 0.59
C GLY A 113 15.11 13.38 -0.24
N THR A 114 15.41 12.22 0.34
CA THR A 114 15.32 10.92 -0.34
C THR A 114 13.85 10.56 -0.50
N LEU A 115 13.42 10.34 -1.74
CA LEU A 115 12.09 9.90 -2.07
C LEU A 115 12.06 8.39 -2.19
N GLY A 116 10.96 7.79 -1.76
CA GLY A 116 10.74 6.36 -1.86
C GLY A 116 9.32 6.02 -2.26
N TRP A 117 9.17 4.93 -2.99
CA TRP A 117 7.89 4.37 -3.45
C TRP A 117 7.85 2.89 -3.15
N SER A 118 6.73 2.44 -2.63
CA SER A 118 6.44 1.03 -2.42
C SER A 118 5.22 0.65 -3.25
N LEU A 119 5.39 -0.32 -4.14
CA LEU A 119 4.33 -0.96 -4.89
C LEU A 119 3.99 -2.31 -4.24
N ARG A 120 2.79 -2.45 -3.69
CA ARG A 120 2.28 -3.68 -3.06
C ARG A 120 1.26 -4.34 -3.98
N THR A 121 1.59 -5.52 -4.50
CA THR A 121 0.68 -6.46 -5.16
C THR A 121 0.27 -7.54 -4.17
N PRO A 122 -0.72 -8.42 -4.44
CA PRO A 122 -1.09 -9.48 -3.49
C PRO A 122 0.07 -10.37 -3.03
N ASP A 123 1.05 -10.61 -3.90
CA ASP A 123 2.12 -11.57 -3.66
C ASP A 123 3.47 -10.95 -3.36
N PHE A 124 3.73 -9.77 -3.92
CA PHE A 124 5.04 -9.13 -3.84
C PHE A 124 4.93 -7.68 -3.37
N LYS A 125 6.02 -7.20 -2.80
CA LYS A 125 6.23 -5.80 -2.52
C LYS A 125 7.54 -5.36 -3.16
N TYR A 126 7.45 -4.36 -4.01
CA TYR A 126 8.60 -3.73 -4.64
C TYR A 126 8.78 -2.33 -4.06
N VAL A 127 9.99 -2.02 -3.63
CA VAL A 127 10.36 -0.72 -3.08
C VAL A 127 11.47 -0.11 -3.91
N MET A 128 11.34 1.17 -4.21
CA MET A 128 12.35 1.95 -4.88
C MET A 128 12.60 3.27 -4.16
N TYR A 129 13.88 3.59 -3.97
CA TYR A 129 14.33 4.91 -3.50
C TYR A 129 15.09 5.65 -4.60
N ASP A 130 14.99 6.97 -4.65
CA ASP A 130 15.71 7.81 -5.61
C ASP A 130 17.21 7.94 -5.29
N LYS A 131 17.60 7.71 -4.04
CA LYS A 131 18.98 7.81 -3.54
C LYS A 131 19.36 6.59 -2.70
N GLY A 132 20.65 6.41 -2.46
CA GLY A 132 21.17 5.36 -1.60
C GLY A 132 21.86 4.21 -2.36
N ARG A 133 22.50 3.32 -1.59
CA ARG A 133 23.27 2.19 -2.15
C ARG A 133 22.40 1.04 -2.62
N TYR A 134 21.34 0.72 -1.86
CA TYR A 134 20.40 -0.36 -2.14
C TYR A 134 19.03 0.24 -2.44
N ARG A 135 18.92 0.79 -3.65
CA ARG A 135 17.75 1.58 -4.04
C ARG A 135 16.53 0.75 -4.35
N GLU A 136 16.72 -0.53 -4.68
CA GLU A 136 15.63 -1.43 -5.03
C GLU A 136 15.56 -2.60 -4.08
N GLN A 137 14.34 -2.94 -3.69
CA GLN A 137 14.05 -4.07 -2.87
C GLN A 137 12.81 -4.78 -3.43
N LEU A 138 12.81 -6.10 -3.38
CA LEU A 138 11.68 -6.94 -3.76
C LEU A 138 11.49 -8.01 -2.69
N TYR A 139 10.27 -8.17 -2.21
CA TYR A 139 9.93 -9.11 -1.16
C TYR A 139 8.77 -10.01 -1.60
N ASP A 140 8.84 -11.31 -1.31
CA ASP A 140 7.74 -12.27 -1.46
C ASP A 140 6.86 -12.22 -0.20
N MET A 141 5.76 -11.51 -0.27
CA MET A 141 4.89 -11.26 0.88
C MET A 141 4.06 -12.47 1.32
N ARG A 142 4.10 -13.56 0.56
CA ARG A 142 3.51 -14.84 0.97
C ARG A 142 4.45 -15.64 1.87
N ARG A 143 5.76 -15.56 1.63
CA ARG A 143 6.80 -16.36 2.28
C ARG A 143 7.63 -15.59 3.29
N ASP A 144 7.77 -14.29 3.08
CA ASP A 144 8.63 -13.40 3.87
C ASP A 144 7.87 -12.11 4.24
N ARG A 145 6.89 -12.24 5.12
CA ARG A 145 6.13 -11.08 5.63
C ARG A 145 6.97 -10.13 6.47
N GLY A 146 8.09 -10.61 7.00
CA GLY A 146 9.03 -9.79 7.75
C GLY A 146 10.04 -9.07 6.88
N GLU A 147 9.94 -9.14 5.54
CA GLU A 147 10.78 -8.40 4.58
C GLU A 147 12.28 -8.54 4.87
N THR A 148 12.69 -9.75 5.23
CA THR A 148 14.06 -10.04 5.69
C THR A 148 15.03 -10.36 4.56
N ARG A 149 14.51 -10.74 3.37
CA ARG A 149 15.29 -11.14 2.22
C ARG A 149 14.97 -10.32 0.98
N ASN A 150 15.91 -9.47 0.58
CA ASN A 150 15.76 -8.69 -0.65
C ASN A 150 16.02 -9.55 -1.90
N LEU A 151 14.97 -9.86 -2.64
CA LEU A 151 15.00 -10.67 -3.88
C LEU A 151 15.41 -9.87 -5.12
N ALA A 152 15.50 -8.54 -5.04
CA ALA A 152 15.86 -7.70 -6.20
C ALA A 152 17.27 -7.99 -6.75
N VAL A 153 18.12 -8.64 -5.97
CA VAL A 153 19.49 -9.02 -6.35
C VAL A 153 19.60 -10.45 -6.86
N GLU A 154 18.50 -11.20 -6.91
CA GLU A 154 18.47 -12.61 -7.25
C GLU A 154 18.00 -12.81 -8.71
N SER A 155 18.80 -13.48 -9.51
CA SER A 155 18.49 -13.72 -10.94
C SER A 155 17.18 -14.50 -11.15
N ALA A 156 16.82 -15.38 -10.22
CA ALA A 156 15.56 -16.13 -10.27
C ALA A 156 14.31 -15.23 -10.23
N TYR A 157 14.42 -14.02 -9.72
CA TYR A 157 13.31 -13.03 -9.60
C TYR A 157 13.43 -11.88 -10.61
N ALA A 158 14.33 -11.96 -11.58
CA ALA A 158 14.58 -10.88 -12.54
C ALA A 158 13.32 -10.48 -13.33
N GLU A 159 12.51 -11.44 -13.74
CA GLU A 159 11.26 -11.19 -14.47
C GLU A 159 10.21 -10.51 -13.56
N THR A 160 10.03 -11.03 -12.35
CA THR A 160 9.13 -10.45 -11.34
C THR A 160 9.53 -9.00 -11.01
N LEU A 161 10.82 -8.76 -10.83
CA LEU A 161 11.36 -7.42 -10.60
C LEU A 161 11.08 -6.49 -11.79
N ALA A 162 11.33 -6.96 -13.01
CA ALA A 162 11.08 -6.17 -14.22
C ALA A 162 9.58 -5.83 -14.39
N GLN A 163 8.69 -6.75 -14.05
CA GLN A 163 7.25 -6.51 -14.07
C GLN A 163 6.85 -5.41 -13.07
N HIS A 164 7.34 -5.48 -11.81
CA HIS A 164 7.00 -4.50 -10.78
C HIS A 164 7.59 -3.12 -11.09
N ARG A 165 8.77 -3.06 -11.70
CA ARG A 165 9.35 -1.81 -12.22
C ARG A 165 8.41 -1.14 -13.24
N ARG A 166 7.92 -1.91 -14.22
CA ARG A 166 6.99 -1.38 -15.24
C ARG A 166 5.71 -0.85 -14.61
N ILE A 167 5.10 -1.61 -13.70
CA ILE A 167 3.86 -1.19 -13.03
C ILE A 167 4.08 0.13 -12.26
N LEU A 168 5.17 0.23 -11.51
CA LEU A 168 5.47 1.46 -10.77
C LEU A 168 5.76 2.63 -11.71
N GLU A 169 6.46 2.40 -12.81
CA GLU A 169 6.77 3.42 -13.82
C GLU A 169 5.50 3.93 -14.51
N GLU A 170 4.61 3.04 -14.90
CA GLU A 170 3.30 3.40 -15.46
C GLU A 170 2.48 4.21 -14.45
N TRP A 171 2.47 3.80 -13.19
CA TRP A 171 1.82 4.55 -12.13
C TRP A 171 2.42 5.95 -11.99
N MET A 172 3.74 6.09 -11.92
CA MET A 172 4.44 7.39 -11.84
C MET A 172 4.08 8.30 -13.02
N ASN A 173 4.06 7.76 -14.24
CA ASN A 173 3.70 8.51 -15.43
C ASN A 173 2.25 9.00 -15.38
N ASN A 174 1.33 8.15 -14.98
CA ASN A 174 -0.10 8.48 -14.87
C ASN A 174 -0.38 9.56 -13.81
N TYR A 175 0.50 9.70 -12.83
CA TYR A 175 0.35 10.65 -11.73
C TYR A 175 1.29 11.86 -11.84
N ASN A 176 2.05 11.99 -12.94
CA ASN A 176 3.08 13.02 -13.13
C ASN A 176 4.08 13.09 -11.97
N VAL A 177 4.40 11.95 -11.38
CA VAL A 177 5.38 11.86 -10.30
C VAL A 177 6.77 12.03 -10.89
N LYS A 178 7.42 13.14 -10.55
CA LYS A 178 8.81 13.38 -10.94
C LYS A 178 9.73 12.56 -10.02
N SER A 179 10.29 11.49 -10.54
CA SER A 179 11.42 10.83 -9.89
C SER A 179 12.71 11.27 -10.57
N SER A 180 13.76 11.48 -9.81
CA SER A 180 15.12 11.67 -10.32
C SER A 180 15.72 10.38 -10.91
N ARG A 181 14.87 9.42 -11.27
CA ARG A 181 15.23 8.09 -11.70
C ARG A 181 16.02 8.04 -13.01
N ALA A 182 15.90 9.07 -13.85
CA ALA A 182 16.46 9.05 -15.20
C ALA A 182 17.99 8.95 -15.24
N ASP A 183 18.70 9.30 -14.16
CA ASP A 183 20.13 9.58 -14.25
C ASP A 183 21.05 8.60 -13.49
N VAL A 184 20.53 7.56 -12.86
CA VAL A 184 21.40 6.61 -12.14
C VAL A 184 21.06 5.16 -12.50
N PRO A 185 21.81 4.53 -13.40
CA PRO A 185 21.64 3.11 -13.68
C PRO A 185 21.91 2.28 -12.43
N TYR A 186 21.00 1.35 -12.16
CA TYR A 186 21.24 0.30 -11.18
C TYR A 186 22.47 -0.51 -11.61
N VAL A 187 23.53 -0.48 -10.82
CA VAL A 187 24.70 -1.32 -11.01
C VAL A 187 24.57 -2.53 -10.08
N PRO A 188 24.32 -3.74 -10.62
CA PRO A 188 24.36 -4.96 -9.82
C PRO A 188 25.74 -5.12 -9.18
N ARG A 189 25.78 -5.64 -7.95
CA ARG A 189 27.06 -6.04 -7.35
C ARG A 189 27.76 -7.01 -8.28
N GLN A 190 28.93 -6.64 -8.76
CA GLN A 190 29.91 -7.64 -9.17
C GLN A 190 30.34 -8.42 -7.93
N LYS A 191 30.27 -9.76 -8.01
CA LYS A 191 30.69 -10.66 -6.94
C LYS A 191 32.18 -10.50 -6.63
#